data_dd0789e4d39e0671c6c335768493571d
#
_entry.id   dd0789e4d39e0671c6c335768493571d
#
_cell.length_a   1.000
_cell.length_b   1.000
_cell.length_c   1.000
_cell.angle_alpha   90.00
_cell.angle_beta   90.00
_cell.angle_gamma   90.00
#
_symmetry.space_group_name_H-M   'P 1'
#
loop_
_entity.id
_entity.type
_entity.pdbx_description
1 polymer ?
#
loop_
_entity_poly.entity_id
_entity_poly.type
_entity_poly.pdbx_seq_one_letter_code
_entity_poly.pdbx_strand_id
1 'polypeptide(L)'
;ICFYIDDAFPVEWKNAIKQGVELWNKAFEQAGYQKTIEALDFPKNDHNFDADDIAYSCIRYVPSTAEKVTSSFLANPQTGEIINASVFVPANVGDQIYRWLFLGSAASDATMRTSHLSQDKFNQGLKYMVACEVGRSLGLLDNIGASYSYPVDSLRNSTFTHTNNLAASIMANTPFNYVAQPSDKGVVYMPENVGQYDKHAIEWAYRYFDPSKTSLSAETDALEKVVDKRVQNPRYRFFRTSSLIWDPRVQEGALGSDAIKASEYGLRN
;
A
#
# COMPACT_ATOMS: atom_id res chain seq x y z
N ILE A 1 -0.25 8.39 -15.23
CA ILE A 1 -1.28 8.58 -14.19
C ILE A 1 -0.81 9.73 -13.33
N CYS A 2 -1.63 10.74 -13.15
CA CYS A 2 -1.26 11.93 -12.39
C CYS A 2 -2.21 12.12 -11.21
N PHE A 3 -1.67 12.38 -10.02
CA PHE A 3 -2.43 12.80 -8.86
C PHE A 3 -2.02 14.21 -8.45
N TYR A 4 -3.00 15.10 -8.27
CA TYR A 4 -2.78 16.46 -7.82
C TYR A 4 -2.95 16.57 -6.30
N ILE A 5 -1.98 17.20 -5.64
CA ILE A 5 -1.94 17.34 -4.17
C ILE A 5 -2.54 18.68 -3.77
N ASP A 6 -3.53 18.62 -2.90
CA ASP A 6 -4.24 19.78 -2.35
C ASP A 6 -3.27 20.77 -1.65
N ASP A 7 -3.45 22.05 -1.92
CA ASP A 7 -2.66 23.12 -1.32
C ASP A 7 -2.95 23.32 0.17
N ALA A 8 -4.09 22.82 0.66
CA ALA A 8 -4.45 22.87 2.08
C ALA A 8 -3.57 21.97 2.97
N PHE A 9 -2.78 21.04 2.39
CA PHE A 9 -1.87 20.24 3.19
C PHE A 9 -0.74 21.04 3.82
N PRO A 10 -0.36 20.74 5.09
CA PRO A 10 0.89 21.21 5.66
C PRO A 10 2.07 20.88 4.73
N VAL A 11 3.00 21.82 4.60
CA VAL A 11 4.13 21.71 3.64
C VAL A 11 5.00 20.47 3.96
N GLU A 12 5.16 20.14 5.25
CA GLU A 12 5.91 19.00 5.74
C GLU A 12 5.29 17.64 5.39
N TRP A 13 3.99 17.59 5.05
CA TRP A 13 3.30 16.36 4.63
C TRP A 13 3.48 16.06 3.15
N LYS A 14 3.59 17.10 2.32
CA LYS A 14 3.55 16.96 0.86
C LYS A 14 4.58 15.99 0.31
N ASN A 15 5.79 15.97 0.86
CA ASN A 15 6.84 15.05 0.42
C ASN A 15 6.48 13.58 0.71
N ALA A 16 5.93 13.29 1.88
CA ALA A 16 5.50 11.93 2.24
C ALA A 16 4.34 11.46 1.35
N ILE A 17 3.39 12.36 1.04
CA ILE A 17 2.28 12.10 0.13
C ILE A 17 2.79 11.78 -1.28
N LYS A 18 3.70 12.61 -1.83
CA LYS A 18 4.33 12.37 -3.14
C LYS A 18 5.01 11.01 -3.20
N GLN A 19 5.81 10.70 -2.19
CA GLN A 19 6.46 9.40 -2.07
C GLN A 19 5.47 8.22 -1.99
N GLY A 20 4.32 8.40 -1.33
CA GLY A 20 3.27 7.39 -1.25
C GLY A 20 2.63 7.11 -2.61
N VAL A 21 2.34 8.14 -3.38
CA VAL A 21 1.83 8.02 -4.77
C VAL A 21 2.87 7.36 -5.68
N GLU A 22 4.08 7.90 -5.71
CA GLU A 22 5.15 7.49 -6.63
C GLU A 22 5.76 6.13 -6.30
N LEU A 23 5.46 5.59 -5.11
CA LEU A 23 5.92 4.26 -4.71
C LEU A 23 5.49 3.17 -5.70
N TRP A 24 4.35 3.35 -6.34
CA TRP A 24 3.79 2.42 -7.34
C TRP A 24 4.59 2.36 -8.64
N ASN A 25 5.45 3.35 -8.93
CA ASN A 25 6.35 3.26 -10.08
C ASN A 25 7.20 1.98 -10.06
N LYS A 26 7.59 1.49 -8.88
CA LYS A 26 8.32 0.21 -8.74
C LYS A 26 7.53 -1.00 -9.25
N ALA A 27 6.19 -0.95 -9.16
CA ALA A 27 5.34 -2.00 -9.72
C ALA A 27 5.18 -1.84 -11.23
N PHE A 28 5.01 -0.63 -11.71
CA PHE A 28 4.92 -0.32 -13.13
C PHE A 28 6.23 -0.59 -13.89
N GLU A 29 7.39 -0.33 -13.27
CA GLU A 29 8.72 -0.66 -13.84
C GLU A 29 8.86 -2.16 -14.09
N GLN A 30 8.38 -3.01 -13.18
CA GLN A 30 8.39 -4.46 -13.39
C GLN A 30 7.45 -4.88 -14.53
N ALA A 31 6.36 -4.14 -14.76
CA ALA A 31 5.45 -4.33 -15.88
C ALA A 31 5.98 -3.77 -17.21
N GLY A 32 7.15 -3.14 -17.22
CA GLY A 32 7.82 -2.61 -18.42
C GLY A 32 7.58 -1.12 -18.66
N TYR A 33 6.96 -0.40 -17.73
CA TYR A 33 6.69 1.04 -17.85
C TYR A 33 7.68 1.86 -17.03
N GLN A 34 7.91 3.10 -17.43
CA GLN A 34 8.78 4.04 -16.72
C GLN A 34 8.01 5.31 -16.38
N LYS A 35 8.20 5.83 -15.16
CA LYS A 35 7.58 7.09 -14.70
C LYS A 35 6.08 7.16 -15.00
N THR A 36 5.34 6.12 -14.63
CA THR A 36 3.95 5.94 -15.00
C THR A 36 3.00 6.72 -14.11
N ILE A 37 3.36 6.87 -12.84
CA ILE A 37 2.56 7.58 -11.85
C ILE A 37 3.38 8.70 -11.24
N GLU A 38 2.79 9.90 -11.15
CA GLU A 38 3.42 11.07 -10.56
C GLU A 38 2.45 11.85 -9.67
N ALA A 39 3.00 12.62 -8.75
CA ALA A 39 2.26 13.48 -7.85
C ALA A 39 2.69 14.93 -8.05
N LEU A 40 1.75 15.77 -8.48
CA LEU A 40 1.94 17.19 -8.76
C LEU A 40 1.23 18.05 -7.71
N ASP A 41 1.74 19.23 -7.43
CA ASP A 41 0.99 20.20 -6.64
C ASP A 41 -0.15 20.80 -7.49
N PHE A 42 -1.21 21.30 -6.85
CA PHE A 42 -2.27 22.02 -7.54
C PHE A 42 -1.69 23.15 -8.39
N PRO A 43 -2.11 23.28 -9.65
CA PRO A 43 -1.59 24.32 -10.55
C PRO A 43 -2.09 25.71 -10.11
N LYS A 44 -1.16 26.55 -9.63
CA LYS A 44 -1.49 27.88 -9.08
C LYS A 44 -1.96 28.89 -10.11
N ASN A 45 -1.60 28.70 -11.38
CA ASN A 45 -1.85 29.66 -12.47
C ASN A 45 -2.84 29.14 -13.50
N ASP A 46 -3.51 28.04 -13.25
CA ASP A 46 -4.53 27.49 -14.14
C ASP A 46 -5.92 27.80 -13.57
N HIS A 47 -6.60 28.78 -14.17
CA HIS A 47 -7.95 29.18 -13.77
C HIS A 47 -9.03 28.16 -14.16
N ASN A 48 -8.69 27.15 -14.98
CA ASN A 48 -9.61 26.08 -15.38
C ASN A 48 -9.45 24.83 -14.50
N PHE A 49 -8.44 24.79 -13.63
CA PHE A 49 -8.27 23.69 -12.72
C PHE A 49 -9.34 23.74 -11.62
N ASP A 50 -10.11 22.65 -11.53
CA ASP A 50 -11.06 22.43 -10.45
C ASP A 50 -10.81 21.02 -9.88
N ALA A 51 -10.46 20.95 -8.60
CA ALA A 51 -10.19 19.67 -7.93
C ALA A 51 -11.43 18.78 -7.80
N ASP A 52 -12.62 19.29 -8.06
CA ASP A 52 -13.88 18.56 -8.10
C ASP A 52 -14.25 18.10 -9.52
N ASP A 53 -13.48 18.52 -10.54
CA ASP A 53 -13.65 18.05 -11.91
C ASP A 53 -13.14 16.60 -12.05
N ILE A 54 -13.94 15.78 -12.73
CA ILE A 54 -13.64 14.39 -13.04
C ILE A 54 -12.33 14.20 -13.82
N ALA A 55 -11.85 15.24 -14.50
CA ALA A 55 -10.59 15.20 -15.26
C ALA A 55 -9.34 15.11 -14.37
N TYR A 56 -9.46 15.45 -13.09
CA TYR A 56 -8.30 15.54 -12.19
C TYR A 56 -8.41 14.56 -11.02
N SER A 57 -7.53 13.57 -10.96
CA SER A 57 -7.39 12.72 -9.78
C SER A 57 -6.61 13.46 -8.70
N CYS A 58 -7.14 13.50 -7.46
CA CYS A 58 -6.62 14.38 -6.42
C CYS A 58 -6.36 13.64 -5.10
N ILE A 59 -5.33 14.10 -4.38
CA ILE A 59 -5.12 13.80 -2.96
C ILE A 59 -5.64 15.01 -2.17
N ARG A 60 -6.73 14.83 -1.42
CA ARG A 60 -7.49 15.89 -0.76
C ARG A 60 -7.22 15.94 0.73
N TYR A 61 -7.00 17.14 1.26
CA TYR A 61 -6.96 17.37 2.71
C TYR A 61 -8.37 17.47 3.27
N VAL A 62 -8.65 16.73 4.34
CA VAL A 62 -9.97 16.76 5.00
C VAL A 62 -9.84 17.27 6.43
N PRO A 63 -10.34 18.46 6.76
CA PRO A 63 -10.31 19.03 8.11
C PRO A 63 -11.39 18.36 8.99
N SER A 64 -11.18 17.08 9.34
CA SER A 64 -12.11 16.31 10.15
C SER A 64 -11.39 15.58 11.28
N THR A 65 -12.15 15.09 12.24
CA THR A 65 -11.67 14.26 13.35
C THR A 65 -11.48 12.78 12.97
N ALA A 66 -11.78 12.41 11.71
CA ALA A 66 -11.44 11.09 11.21
C ALA A 66 -9.92 10.88 11.22
N GLU A 67 -9.51 9.64 11.28
CA GLU A 67 -8.10 9.27 11.35
C GLU A 67 -7.69 8.39 10.18
N LYS A 68 -8.67 7.74 9.54
CA LYS A 68 -8.44 6.81 8.45
C LYS A 68 -8.39 7.54 7.11
N VAL A 69 -7.31 7.36 6.38
CA VAL A 69 -7.23 7.72 4.96
C VAL A 69 -8.18 6.84 4.17
N THR A 70 -8.89 7.40 3.22
CA THR A 70 -9.86 6.69 2.37
C THR A 70 -9.68 7.09 0.93
N SER A 71 -10.17 6.26 0.02
CA SER A 71 -10.19 6.58 -1.41
C SER A 71 -11.51 6.24 -2.05
N SER A 72 -11.78 6.91 -3.16
CA SER A 72 -12.86 6.58 -4.08
C SER A 72 -12.34 6.69 -5.51
N PHE A 73 -12.92 5.90 -6.41
CA PHE A 73 -12.63 6.02 -7.83
C PHE A 73 -13.91 5.84 -8.65
N LEU A 74 -13.89 6.42 -9.84
CA LEU A 74 -14.93 6.26 -10.84
C LEU A 74 -14.37 5.45 -12.01
N ALA A 75 -15.03 4.33 -12.32
CA ALA A 75 -14.65 3.51 -13.46
C ALA A 75 -15.74 3.49 -14.52
N ASN A 76 -15.36 3.43 -15.78
CA ASN A 76 -16.27 3.21 -16.87
C ASN A 76 -16.82 1.76 -16.78
N PRO A 77 -18.13 1.56 -16.64
CA PRO A 77 -18.70 0.24 -16.45
C PRO A 77 -18.59 -0.66 -17.69
N GLN A 78 -18.35 -0.09 -18.87
CA GLN A 78 -18.21 -0.84 -20.12
C GLN A 78 -16.77 -1.33 -20.35
N THR A 79 -15.78 -0.52 -19.98
CA THR A 79 -14.37 -0.81 -20.27
C THR A 79 -13.56 -1.20 -19.04
N GLY A 80 -14.04 -0.88 -17.84
CA GLY A 80 -13.28 -1.02 -16.60
C GLY A 80 -12.20 0.07 -16.40
N GLU A 81 -12.08 1.02 -17.33
CA GLU A 81 -11.12 2.13 -17.23
C GLU A 81 -11.43 3.00 -16.01
N ILE A 82 -10.43 3.24 -15.18
CA ILE A 82 -10.53 4.18 -14.05
C ILE A 82 -10.36 5.59 -14.59
N ILE A 83 -11.45 6.35 -14.58
CA ILE A 83 -11.52 7.71 -15.16
C ILE A 83 -10.97 8.74 -14.17
N ASN A 84 -11.32 8.57 -12.88
CA ASN A 84 -10.96 9.49 -11.81
C ASN A 84 -10.73 8.72 -10.51
N ALA A 85 -9.84 9.24 -9.68
CA ALA A 85 -9.63 8.74 -8.33
C ALA A 85 -9.35 9.90 -7.36
N SER A 86 -9.90 9.80 -6.15
CA SER A 86 -9.65 10.75 -5.06
C SER A 86 -9.22 10.01 -3.80
N VAL A 87 -8.17 10.51 -3.17
CA VAL A 87 -7.70 10.03 -1.86
C VAL A 87 -7.91 11.13 -0.84
N PHE A 88 -8.56 10.81 0.27
CA PHE A 88 -8.93 11.74 1.33
C PHE A 88 -8.08 11.49 2.57
N VAL A 89 -7.25 12.47 2.92
CA VAL A 89 -6.33 12.40 4.05
C VAL A 89 -6.83 13.34 5.15
N PRO A 90 -7.31 12.82 6.29
CA PRO A 90 -7.84 13.63 7.37
C PRO A 90 -6.74 14.31 8.19
N ALA A 91 -7.10 15.43 8.84
CA ALA A 91 -6.19 16.19 9.69
C ALA A 91 -5.61 15.37 10.84
N ASN A 92 -6.37 14.42 11.39
CA ASN A 92 -6.00 13.62 12.55
C ASN A 92 -5.32 12.28 12.19
N VAL A 93 -4.86 12.11 10.95
CA VAL A 93 -4.16 10.89 10.50
C VAL A 93 -2.98 10.51 11.39
N GLY A 94 -2.32 11.49 12.00
CA GLY A 94 -1.19 11.29 12.91
C GLY A 94 -1.53 10.46 14.15
N ASP A 95 -2.75 10.57 14.67
CA ASP A 95 -3.20 9.81 15.84
C ASP A 95 -3.27 8.30 15.56
N GLN A 96 -3.71 7.93 14.37
CA GLN A 96 -3.72 6.52 13.95
C GLN A 96 -2.30 5.99 13.75
N ILE A 97 -1.42 6.74 13.12
CA ILE A 97 -0.02 6.36 12.91
C ILE A 97 0.67 6.18 14.27
N TYR A 98 0.45 7.11 15.20
CA TYR A 98 1.00 7.02 16.56
C TYR A 98 0.53 5.75 17.28
N ARG A 99 -0.78 5.47 17.27
CA ARG A 99 -1.33 4.27 17.91
C ARG A 99 -0.75 2.99 17.31
N TRP A 100 -0.64 2.88 15.99
CA TRP A 100 -0.06 1.70 15.34
C TRP A 100 1.39 1.46 15.78
N LEU A 101 2.21 2.50 15.72
CA LEU A 101 3.62 2.39 16.07
C LEU A 101 3.82 2.21 17.57
N PHE A 102 3.06 2.92 18.41
CA PHE A 102 3.17 2.78 19.87
C PHE A 102 2.79 1.36 20.30
N LEU A 103 1.61 0.87 19.90
CA LEU A 103 1.14 -0.46 20.28
C LEU A 103 1.98 -1.60 19.67
N GLY A 104 2.43 -1.42 18.44
CA GLY A 104 3.12 -2.47 17.70
C GLY A 104 4.63 -2.50 17.87
N SER A 105 5.26 -1.41 18.32
CA SER A 105 6.73 -1.35 18.31
C SER A 105 7.38 -0.69 19.53
N ALA A 106 6.64 -0.07 20.47
CA ALA A 106 7.25 0.66 21.59
C ALA A 106 8.10 -0.25 22.50
N ALA A 107 7.80 -1.53 22.57
CA ALA A 107 8.61 -2.49 23.33
C ALA A 107 10.00 -2.71 22.70
N SER A 108 10.07 -2.75 21.38
CA SER A 108 11.29 -3.03 20.59
C SER A 108 11.95 -1.77 20.01
N ASP A 109 11.19 -0.69 19.80
CA ASP A 109 11.67 0.63 19.34
C ASP A 109 11.55 1.68 20.45
N ALA A 110 12.66 1.97 21.13
CA ALA A 110 12.68 2.96 22.20
C ALA A 110 12.29 4.39 21.74
N THR A 111 12.41 4.70 20.46
CA THR A 111 12.03 6.00 19.89
C THR A 111 10.52 6.23 19.93
N MET A 112 9.74 5.16 20.06
CA MET A 112 8.28 5.22 20.19
C MET A 112 7.78 5.39 21.62
N ARG A 113 8.68 5.38 22.64
CA ARG A 113 8.33 5.57 24.06
C ARG A 113 8.23 7.07 24.44
N THR A 114 7.60 7.82 23.57
CA THR A 114 7.40 9.28 23.72
C THR A 114 5.93 9.61 23.56
N SER A 115 5.52 10.77 24.08
CA SER A 115 4.14 11.27 23.90
C SER A 115 3.88 11.89 22.54
N HIS A 116 4.91 12.05 21.72
CA HIS A 116 4.81 12.70 20.41
C HIS A 116 5.45 11.87 19.32
N LEU A 117 4.78 11.79 18.18
CA LEU A 117 5.31 11.16 17.00
C LEU A 117 6.39 12.07 16.37
N SER A 118 7.57 11.53 16.08
CA SER A 118 8.57 12.27 15.32
C SER A 118 8.10 12.49 13.88
N GLN A 119 8.56 13.56 13.23
CA GLN A 119 8.20 13.87 11.85
C GLN A 119 8.58 12.72 10.90
N ASP A 120 9.71 12.05 11.15
CA ASP A 120 10.14 10.92 10.32
C ASP A 120 9.16 9.74 10.40
N LYS A 121 8.76 9.35 11.63
CA LYS A 121 7.78 8.29 11.84
C LYS A 121 6.40 8.66 11.28
N PHE A 122 6.00 9.91 11.43
CA PHE A 122 4.79 10.44 10.82
C PHE A 122 4.83 10.30 9.29
N ASN A 123 5.94 10.74 8.67
CA ASN A 123 6.11 10.68 7.22
C ASN A 123 6.11 9.23 6.70
N GLN A 124 6.73 8.29 7.42
CA GLN A 124 6.68 6.86 7.08
C GLN A 124 5.24 6.33 7.10
N GLY A 125 4.48 6.66 8.14
CA GLY A 125 3.08 6.25 8.28
C GLY A 125 2.18 6.86 7.21
N LEU A 126 2.31 8.16 6.97
CA LEU A 126 1.54 8.88 5.96
C LEU A 126 1.82 8.33 4.55
N LYS A 127 3.10 8.12 4.22
CA LYS A 127 3.51 7.47 2.96
C LYS A 127 2.85 6.11 2.78
N TYR A 128 2.86 5.26 3.82
CA TYR A 128 2.24 3.94 3.78
C TYR A 128 0.73 4.04 3.55
N MET A 129 0.03 4.87 4.32
CA MET A 129 -1.42 5.02 4.21
C MET A 129 -1.84 5.54 2.83
N VAL A 130 -1.14 6.56 2.31
CA VAL A 130 -1.38 7.08 0.96
C VAL A 130 -1.10 6.01 -0.09
N ALA A 131 -0.01 5.26 0.02
CA ALA A 131 0.31 4.21 -0.93
C ALA A 131 -0.77 3.10 -0.96
N CYS A 132 -1.34 2.72 0.20
CA CYS A 132 -2.45 1.75 0.24
C CYS A 132 -3.69 2.29 -0.50
N GLU A 133 -4.08 3.55 -0.26
CA GLU A 133 -5.26 4.13 -0.89
C GLU A 133 -5.05 4.39 -2.40
N VAL A 134 -3.85 4.76 -2.81
CA VAL A 134 -3.49 4.82 -4.23
C VAL A 134 -3.58 3.44 -4.86
N GLY A 135 -3.14 2.39 -4.18
CA GLY A 135 -3.32 1.01 -4.64
C GLY A 135 -4.79 0.64 -4.91
N ARG A 136 -5.70 1.03 -4.00
CA ARG A 136 -7.15 0.88 -4.22
C ARG A 136 -7.62 1.70 -5.42
N SER A 137 -7.13 2.92 -5.56
CA SER A 137 -7.42 3.80 -6.70
C SER A 137 -6.90 3.24 -8.04
N LEU A 138 -5.90 2.36 -8.02
CA LEU A 138 -5.43 1.61 -9.17
C LEU A 138 -6.23 0.30 -9.41
N GLY A 139 -7.30 0.08 -8.67
CA GLY A 139 -8.19 -1.09 -8.81
C GLY A 139 -7.76 -2.32 -8.01
N LEU A 140 -6.72 -2.24 -7.17
CA LEU A 140 -6.33 -3.38 -6.34
C LEU A 140 -7.29 -3.54 -5.15
N LEU A 141 -7.60 -4.78 -4.84
CA LEU A 141 -8.35 -5.15 -3.65
C LEU A 141 -7.41 -5.45 -2.49
N ASP A 142 -7.95 -5.41 -1.27
CA ASP A 142 -7.23 -5.85 -0.08
C ASP A 142 -6.83 -7.33 -0.21
N ASN A 143 -5.56 -7.62 0.03
CA ASN A 143 -4.99 -8.96 -0.01
C ASN A 143 -4.47 -9.36 1.37
N ILE A 144 -5.37 -9.49 2.34
CA ILE A 144 -5.07 -9.70 3.76
C ILE A 144 -4.17 -10.93 3.97
N GLY A 145 -4.46 -12.03 3.28
CA GLY A 145 -3.66 -13.26 3.39
C GLY A 145 -2.25 -13.17 2.80
N ALA A 146 -1.87 -12.06 2.13
CA ALA A 146 -0.49 -11.86 1.69
C ALA A 146 0.50 -11.75 2.86
N SER A 147 0.03 -11.43 4.07
CA SER A 147 0.82 -11.46 5.30
C SER A 147 1.34 -12.85 5.65
N TYR A 148 0.61 -13.90 5.27
CA TYR A 148 0.99 -15.30 5.49
C TYR A 148 2.17 -15.77 4.62
N SER A 149 2.60 -14.99 3.66
CA SER A 149 3.61 -15.39 2.66
C SER A 149 5.03 -15.51 3.23
N TYR A 150 5.29 -15.00 4.42
CA TYR A 150 6.63 -14.96 5.00
C TYR A 150 6.72 -15.72 6.31
N PRO A 151 7.85 -16.43 6.57
CA PRO A 151 8.10 -17.00 7.90
C PRO A 151 8.20 -15.89 8.96
N VAL A 152 7.63 -16.12 10.14
CA VAL A 152 7.63 -15.16 11.25
C VAL A 152 9.04 -14.71 11.63
N ASP A 153 10.01 -15.65 11.69
CA ASP A 153 11.40 -15.31 12.04
C ASP A 153 12.07 -14.40 11.01
N SER A 154 11.65 -14.48 9.74
CA SER A 154 12.17 -13.60 8.70
C SER A 154 11.79 -12.14 8.94
N LEU A 155 10.65 -11.88 9.57
CA LEU A 155 10.18 -10.54 9.91
C LEU A 155 10.98 -9.90 11.06
N ARG A 156 11.82 -10.68 11.74
CA ARG A 156 12.77 -10.25 12.76
C ARG A 156 14.19 -10.03 12.20
N ASN A 157 14.38 -10.23 10.90
CA ASN A 157 15.66 -10.04 10.23
C ASN A 157 15.68 -8.72 9.46
N SER A 158 16.63 -7.85 9.77
CA SER A 158 16.78 -6.53 9.14
C SER A 158 16.92 -6.62 7.62
N THR A 159 17.84 -7.42 7.11
CA THR A 159 18.07 -7.55 5.66
C THR A 159 16.81 -8.05 4.96
N PHE A 160 16.10 -9.02 5.56
CA PHE A 160 14.88 -9.55 4.99
C PHE A 160 13.77 -8.49 4.90
N THR A 161 13.52 -7.75 6.00
CA THR A 161 12.43 -6.77 6.07
C THR A 161 12.66 -5.58 5.14
N HIS A 162 13.88 -5.09 4.99
CA HIS A 162 14.21 -4.05 4.01
C HIS A 162 14.05 -4.52 2.55
N THR A 163 14.34 -5.80 2.27
CA THR A 163 14.26 -6.35 0.91
C THR A 163 12.84 -6.73 0.53
N ASN A 164 12.09 -7.36 1.45
CA ASN A 164 10.82 -8.03 1.17
C ASN A 164 9.61 -7.32 1.80
N ASN A 165 9.82 -6.31 2.65
CA ASN A 165 8.75 -5.70 3.42
C ASN A 165 8.18 -6.64 4.52
N LEU A 166 7.01 -6.30 5.10
CA LEU A 166 6.33 -7.09 6.14
C LEU A 166 5.37 -8.14 5.57
N ALA A 167 4.90 -7.94 4.35
CA ALA A 167 4.00 -8.83 3.64
C ALA A 167 4.31 -8.84 2.14
N ALA A 168 3.81 -9.83 1.43
CA ALA A 168 3.97 -9.90 -0.03
C ALA A 168 3.16 -8.83 -0.78
N SER A 169 2.28 -8.13 -0.11
CA SER A 169 1.49 -7.00 -0.65
C SER A 169 1.40 -5.87 0.36
N ILE A 170 1.48 -4.62 -0.11
CA ILE A 170 1.15 -3.44 0.70
C ILE A 170 -0.34 -3.40 1.05
N MET A 171 -1.18 -4.07 0.23
CA MET A 171 -2.61 -4.23 0.43
C MET A 171 -2.97 -5.30 1.48
N ALA A 172 -2.00 -5.86 2.21
CA ALA A 172 -2.24 -6.85 3.25
C ALA A 172 -2.76 -6.27 4.57
N ASN A 173 -2.86 -4.96 4.67
CA ASN A 173 -3.27 -4.24 5.89
C ASN A 173 -2.44 -4.64 7.13
N THR A 174 -1.11 -4.65 6.96
CA THR A 174 -0.13 -4.95 8.02
C THR A 174 0.69 -3.71 8.35
N PRO A 175 0.12 -2.73 9.08
CA PRO A 175 0.72 -1.42 9.24
C PRO A 175 1.97 -1.39 10.11
N PHE A 176 2.20 -2.40 10.96
CA PHE A 176 3.34 -2.43 11.88
C PHE A 176 3.85 -3.84 12.16
N ASN A 177 5.14 -3.93 12.50
CA ASN A 177 5.85 -5.17 12.79
C ASN A 177 5.84 -5.47 14.31
N TYR A 178 4.78 -6.10 14.79
CA TYR A 178 4.64 -6.46 16.21
C TYR A 178 5.45 -7.71 16.62
N VAL A 179 6.01 -8.45 15.67
CA VAL A 179 6.83 -9.63 16.00
C VAL A 179 8.29 -9.29 16.28
N ALA A 180 8.71 -8.07 15.95
CA ALA A 180 10.04 -7.59 16.27
C ALA A 180 10.26 -7.56 17.79
N GLN A 181 11.46 -7.98 18.24
CA GLN A 181 11.81 -8.05 19.66
C GLN A 181 12.91 -7.02 20.00
N PRO A 182 13.09 -6.63 21.27
CA PRO A 182 14.11 -5.65 21.67
C PRO A 182 15.55 -5.99 21.25
N SER A 183 15.83 -7.27 21.01
CA SER A 183 17.12 -7.75 20.49
C SER A 183 17.33 -7.52 19.00
N ASP A 184 16.23 -7.35 18.25
CA ASP A 184 16.28 -7.25 16.79
C ASP A 184 16.65 -5.81 16.39
N LYS A 185 17.80 -5.67 15.74
CA LYS A 185 18.33 -4.35 15.37
C LYS A 185 18.08 -4.06 13.89
N GLY A 186 17.62 -2.84 13.60
CA GLY A 186 17.46 -2.33 12.25
C GLY A 186 16.34 -3.01 11.44
N VAL A 187 15.39 -3.68 12.07
CA VAL A 187 14.22 -4.22 11.38
C VAL A 187 13.27 -3.11 10.97
N VAL A 188 12.54 -3.35 9.88
CA VAL A 188 11.48 -2.43 9.43
C VAL A 188 10.26 -2.57 10.34
N TYR A 189 9.75 -1.45 10.83
CA TYR A 189 8.54 -1.42 11.66
C TYR A 189 7.27 -1.10 10.88
N MET A 190 7.38 -0.40 9.76
CA MET A 190 6.26 -0.12 8.85
C MET A 190 6.62 -0.49 7.41
N PRO A 191 5.65 -0.89 6.56
CA PRO A 191 5.93 -1.17 5.16
C PRO A 191 6.52 0.05 4.44
N GLU A 192 7.61 -0.15 3.72
CA GLU A 192 8.34 0.90 3.01
C GLU A 192 8.16 0.84 1.49
N ASN A 193 7.72 -0.31 0.97
CA ASN A 193 7.69 -0.59 -0.46
C ASN A 193 6.41 -1.35 -0.85
N VAL A 194 6.11 -1.36 -2.16
CA VAL A 194 5.16 -2.32 -2.73
C VAL A 194 5.73 -3.73 -2.70
N GLY A 195 4.88 -4.72 -2.46
CA GLY A 195 5.27 -6.12 -2.36
C GLY A 195 5.39 -6.84 -3.70
N GLN A 196 5.76 -8.11 -3.65
CA GLN A 196 5.88 -8.92 -4.86
C GLN A 196 4.52 -9.20 -5.51
N TYR A 197 3.47 -9.38 -4.68
CA TYR A 197 2.11 -9.50 -5.19
C TYR A 197 1.66 -8.23 -5.93
N ASP A 198 1.94 -7.06 -5.37
CA ASP A 198 1.52 -5.78 -5.95
C ASP A 198 2.11 -5.59 -7.34
N LYS A 199 3.38 -5.91 -7.51
CA LYS A 199 4.07 -5.88 -8.81
C LYS A 199 3.47 -6.84 -9.80
N HIS A 200 3.14 -8.06 -9.35
CA HIS A 200 2.48 -9.07 -10.16
C HIS A 200 1.05 -8.66 -10.57
N ALA A 201 0.30 -8.06 -9.65
CA ALA A 201 -1.04 -7.57 -9.90
C ALA A 201 -1.04 -6.41 -10.91
N ILE A 202 -0.10 -5.46 -10.80
CA ILE A 202 0.07 -4.38 -11.78
C ILE A 202 0.50 -4.94 -13.14
N GLU A 203 1.42 -5.91 -13.20
CA GLU A 203 1.79 -6.58 -14.46
C GLU A 203 0.56 -7.19 -15.16
N TRP A 204 -0.33 -7.81 -14.40
CA TRP A 204 -1.55 -8.39 -14.93
C TRP A 204 -2.58 -7.34 -15.36
N ALA A 205 -2.86 -6.35 -14.52
CA ALA A 205 -3.94 -5.39 -14.70
C ALA A 205 -3.62 -4.31 -15.76
N TYR A 206 -2.35 -3.94 -15.90
CA TYR A 206 -1.91 -2.81 -16.73
C TYR A 206 -1.06 -3.23 -17.94
N ARG A 207 -0.95 -4.53 -18.22
CA ARG A 207 -0.20 -4.99 -19.37
C ARG A 207 -0.86 -4.50 -20.66
N TYR A 208 -0.10 -3.78 -21.47
CA TYR A 208 -0.58 -3.30 -22.76
C TYR A 208 -0.52 -4.39 -23.83
N PHE A 209 -1.60 -4.53 -24.56
CA PHE A 209 -1.70 -5.34 -25.77
C PHE A 209 -2.07 -4.43 -26.94
N ASP A 210 -1.33 -4.49 -28.04
CA ASP A 210 -1.64 -3.74 -29.25
C ASP A 210 -2.86 -4.39 -29.94
N PRO A 211 -4.03 -3.72 -29.99
CA PRO A 211 -5.24 -4.31 -30.58
C PRO A 211 -5.11 -4.66 -32.07
N SER A 212 -4.15 -4.05 -32.78
CA SER A 212 -3.90 -4.33 -34.19
C SER A 212 -3.07 -5.61 -34.42
N LYS A 213 -2.39 -6.10 -33.37
CA LYS A 213 -1.45 -7.24 -33.44
C LYS A 213 -1.82 -8.42 -32.55
N THR A 214 -2.69 -8.20 -31.57
CA THR A 214 -3.00 -9.21 -30.56
C THR A 214 -4.48 -9.55 -30.62
N SER A 215 -4.81 -10.83 -30.88
CA SER A 215 -6.18 -11.30 -30.76
C SER A 215 -6.61 -11.43 -29.31
N LEU A 216 -7.90 -11.37 -29.03
CA LEU A 216 -8.46 -11.56 -27.69
C LEU A 216 -8.01 -12.89 -27.05
N SER A 217 -7.94 -13.97 -27.84
CA SER A 217 -7.44 -15.27 -27.36
C SER A 217 -5.96 -15.19 -26.95
N ALA A 218 -5.12 -14.54 -27.77
CA ALA A 218 -3.69 -14.39 -27.44
C ALA A 218 -3.47 -13.49 -26.21
N GLU A 219 -4.30 -12.47 -26.00
CA GLU A 219 -4.31 -11.66 -24.79
C GLU A 219 -4.68 -12.50 -23.57
N THR A 220 -5.77 -13.27 -23.65
CA THR A 220 -6.21 -14.18 -22.58
C THR A 220 -5.11 -15.16 -22.20
N ASP A 221 -4.51 -15.85 -23.19
CA ASP A 221 -3.42 -16.82 -22.97
C ASP A 221 -2.19 -16.15 -22.31
N ALA A 222 -1.91 -14.91 -22.67
CA ALA A 222 -0.79 -14.17 -22.08
C ALA A 222 -1.07 -13.77 -20.63
N LEU A 223 -2.29 -13.35 -20.30
CA LEU A 223 -2.72 -13.03 -18.94
C LEU A 223 -2.80 -14.27 -18.05
N GLU A 224 -3.27 -15.40 -18.56
CA GLU A 224 -3.25 -16.69 -17.85
C GLU A 224 -1.83 -17.09 -17.46
N LYS A 225 -0.86 -16.95 -18.34
CA LYS A 225 0.56 -17.21 -18.03
C LYS A 225 1.09 -16.31 -16.91
N VAL A 226 0.62 -15.06 -16.82
CA VAL A 226 0.97 -14.18 -15.68
C VAL A 226 0.36 -14.75 -14.39
N VAL A 227 -0.92 -15.11 -14.42
CA VAL A 227 -1.62 -15.67 -13.25
C VAL A 227 -0.98 -16.98 -12.79
N ASP A 228 -0.57 -17.85 -13.71
CA ASP A 228 0.03 -19.15 -13.39
C ASP A 228 1.37 -19.07 -12.69
N LYS A 229 2.08 -17.94 -12.74
CA LYS A 229 3.29 -17.70 -11.93
C LYS A 229 3.03 -17.93 -10.44
N ARG A 230 1.79 -17.74 -9.95
CA ARG A 230 1.37 -17.98 -8.56
C ARG A 230 1.55 -19.45 -8.09
N VAL A 231 1.52 -20.39 -9.03
CA VAL A 231 1.71 -21.82 -8.72
C VAL A 231 3.14 -22.06 -8.27
N GLN A 232 4.10 -21.38 -8.89
CA GLN A 232 5.52 -21.50 -8.58
C GLN A 232 5.96 -20.61 -7.42
N ASN A 233 5.26 -19.47 -7.23
CA ASN A 233 5.61 -18.52 -6.17
C ASN A 233 4.36 -18.16 -5.33
N PRO A 234 4.26 -18.66 -4.08
CA PRO A 234 3.14 -18.38 -3.19
C PRO A 234 2.98 -16.90 -2.86
N ARG A 235 4.02 -16.09 -3.06
CA ARG A 235 3.97 -14.62 -2.84
C ARG A 235 3.13 -13.89 -3.88
N TYR A 236 2.75 -14.54 -4.98
CA TYR A 236 1.86 -13.99 -6.01
C TYR A 236 0.39 -14.35 -5.78
N ARG A 237 0.04 -15.00 -4.66
CA ARG A 237 -1.34 -15.41 -4.38
C ARG A 237 -2.19 -14.22 -3.96
N PHE A 238 -3.40 -14.21 -4.47
CA PHE A 238 -4.47 -13.37 -3.98
C PHE A 238 -5.36 -14.16 -3.02
N PHE A 239 -5.62 -13.58 -1.86
CA PHE A 239 -6.51 -14.16 -0.87
C PHE A 239 -7.75 -13.29 -0.78
N ARG A 240 -8.82 -13.74 -1.42
CA ARG A 240 -10.07 -13.00 -1.45
C ARG A 240 -10.62 -12.83 -0.02
N THR A 241 -10.85 -11.59 0.36
CA THR A 241 -11.61 -11.24 1.55
C THR A 241 -13.10 -11.38 1.27
N SER A 242 -13.83 -12.04 2.15
CA SER A 242 -15.30 -12.08 2.12
C SER A 242 -15.83 -11.92 3.53
N SER A 243 -17.10 -11.55 3.67
CA SER A 243 -17.79 -11.50 4.97
C SER A 243 -17.82 -12.87 5.69
N LEU A 244 -17.57 -13.95 4.96
CA LEU A 244 -17.42 -15.30 5.46
C LEU A 244 -15.97 -15.74 5.20
N ILE A 245 -15.06 -15.36 6.10
CA ILE A 245 -13.64 -15.77 6.01
C ILE A 245 -13.50 -17.16 6.60
N TRP A 246 -13.42 -18.17 5.73
CA TRP A 246 -13.17 -19.56 6.13
C TRP A 246 -11.68 -19.93 6.12
N ASP A 247 -10.84 -19.14 5.46
CA ASP A 247 -9.42 -19.40 5.37
C ASP A 247 -8.70 -18.82 6.61
N PRO A 248 -8.13 -19.68 7.49
CA PRO A 248 -7.45 -19.21 8.69
C PRO A 248 -6.18 -18.38 8.41
N ARG A 249 -5.69 -18.36 7.18
CA ARG A 249 -4.57 -17.52 6.74
C ARG A 249 -4.96 -16.08 6.48
N VAL A 250 -6.26 -15.81 6.33
CA VAL A 250 -6.80 -14.49 6.02
C VAL A 250 -7.29 -13.85 7.32
N GLN A 251 -6.35 -13.34 8.10
CA GLN A 251 -6.61 -12.67 9.37
C GLN A 251 -6.09 -11.25 9.32
N GLU A 252 -6.97 -10.28 9.56
CA GLU A 252 -6.59 -8.87 9.59
C GLU A 252 -5.57 -8.60 10.70
N GLY A 253 -4.51 -7.89 10.38
CA GLY A 253 -3.42 -7.58 11.31
C GLY A 253 -2.44 -8.73 11.58
N ALA A 254 -2.66 -9.93 11.02
CA ALA A 254 -1.73 -11.05 11.21
C ALA A 254 -0.40 -10.79 10.49
N LEU A 255 0.69 -11.33 11.05
CA LEU A 255 2.02 -11.32 10.47
C LEU A 255 2.63 -12.71 10.43
N GLY A 256 3.12 -13.09 9.25
CA GLY A 256 3.86 -14.33 9.03
C GLY A 256 2.99 -15.57 8.92
N SER A 257 3.64 -16.69 8.58
CA SER A 257 3.00 -17.96 8.25
C SER A 257 2.64 -18.84 9.47
N ASP A 258 2.93 -18.37 10.68
CA ASP A 258 2.66 -19.06 11.94
C ASP A 258 2.02 -18.09 12.94
N ALA A 259 0.70 -18.14 13.04
CA ALA A 259 -0.07 -17.21 13.88
C ALA A 259 0.22 -17.42 15.38
N ILE A 260 0.53 -18.65 15.81
CA ILE A 260 0.85 -18.95 17.22
C ILE A 260 2.16 -18.29 17.59
N LYS A 261 3.19 -18.51 16.78
CA LYS A 261 4.52 -17.93 16.98
C LYS A 261 4.51 -16.40 16.89
N ALA A 262 3.75 -15.84 15.94
CA ALA A 262 3.59 -14.39 15.83
C ALA A 262 2.91 -13.82 17.08
N SER A 263 1.85 -14.46 17.57
CA SER A 263 1.17 -14.06 18.81
C SER A 263 2.06 -14.14 20.04
N GLU A 264 2.90 -15.21 20.15
CA GLU A 264 3.87 -15.32 21.24
C GLU A 264 4.85 -14.13 21.26
N TYR A 265 5.36 -13.72 20.09
CA TYR A 265 6.23 -12.54 19.99
C TYR A 265 5.48 -11.25 20.33
N GLY A 266 4.26 -11.08 19.85
CA GLY A 266 3.44 -9.91 20.17
C GLY A 266 3.10 -9.80 21.65
N LEU A 267 2.84 -10.91 22.33
CA LEU A 267 2.56 -10.94 23.78
C LEU A 267 3.80 -10.68 24.65
N ARG A 268 5.01 -10.87 24.13
CA ARG A 268 6.26 -10.55 24.84
C ARG A 268 6.60 -9.07 24.77
N ASN A 269 6.00 -8.33 23.82
CA ASN A 269 6.13 -6.89 23.68
C ASN A 269 5.10 -6.14 24.54
#